data_0eeb806f1246f851f45fe49c62cb2e7d
#
_entry.id   0eeb806f1246f851f45fe49c62cb2e7d
#
_cell.length_a   1.000
_cell.length_b   1.000
_cell.length_c   1.000
_cell.angle_alpha   90.00
_cell.angle_beta   90.00
_cell.angle_gamma   90.00
#
_symmetry.space_group_name_H-M   'P 1'
#
loop_
_entity.id
_entity.type
_entity.pdbx_description
1 polymer ?
#
loop_
_entity_poly.entity_id
_entity_poly.type
_entity_poly.pdbx_seq_one_letter_code
_entity_poly.pdbx_strand_id
1 'polypeptide(L)'
;MKKLIISLMPLMFFIGCENEDGTAAEDSLVGTWNFVATEYDTTCTGDGEVFFEGTMVFDDENVTVTMELGFDSFCLDVDGSLVDDTTCNSYYGNLTLSMLHEMCLEEGMTATDDGCAESLTNTYTLNESLYINNVENGYSAAECELEEGGIYSESDSSCTYTDTVDITIDGSTATWNEIYIDEDYPEDSYCDVFVLTKQ
;
A
#
# COMPACT_ATOMS: atom_id res chain seq x y z
N MET A 1 44.38 -28.27 54.61
CA MET A 1 44.62 -28.78 53.27
C MET A 1 43.36 -28.52 52.50
N LYS A 2 43.29 -27.40 51.75
CA LYS A 2 42.15 -27.05 50.89
C LYS A 2 42.49 -27.45 49.49
N LYS A 3 41.73 -28.41 48.93
CA LYS A 3 41.86 -28.85 47.56
C LYS A 3 41.22 -27.81 46.61
N LEU A 4 42.05 -27.21 45.80
CA LEU A 4 41.67 -26.35 44.72
C LEU A 4 41.14 -27.20 43.55
N ILE A 5 39.83 -27.17 43.32
CA ILE A 5 39.23 -27.82 42.14
C ILE A 5 39.25 -26.79 41.04
N ILE A 6 40.17 -26.94 40.09
CA ILE A 6 40.18 -26.19 38.84
C ILE A 6 39.16 -26.85 37.93
N SER A 7 37.99 -26.21 37.81
CA SER A 7 36.98 -26.60 36.82
C SER A 7 37.46 -26.10 35.45
N LEU A 8 37.95 -27.04 34.62
CA LEU A 8 38.15 -26.77 33.21
C LEU A 8 36.78 -26.64 32.54
N MET A 9 36.36 -25.40 32.29
CA MET A 9 35.27 -25.13 31.38
C MET A 9 35.74 -25.39 29.96
N PRO A 10 35.13 -26.31 29.21
CA PRO A 10 35.46 -26.45 27.79
C PRO A 10 35.00 -25.16 27.07
N LEU A 11 35.98 -24.44 26.53
CA LEU A 11 35.74 -23.39 25.55
C LEU A 11 35.13 -24.08 24.31
N MET A 12 33.80 -24.11 24.21
CA MET A 12 33.15 -24.40 22.94
C MET A 12 33.45 -23.23 22.01
N PHE A 13 34.47 -23.43 21.17
CA PHE A 13 34.60 -22.66 19.96
C PHE A 13 33.36 -22.95 19.13
N PHE A 14 32.38 -22.04 19.15
CA PHE A 14 31.44 -21.91 18.05
C PHE A 14 32.30 -21.49 16.86
N ILE A 15 32.73 -22.47 16.08
CA ILE A 15 33.11 -22.23 14.71
C ILE A 15 31.77 -21.87 14.05
N GLY A 16 31.44 -20.58 14.03
CA GLY A 16 30.48 -20.06 13.11
C GLY A 16 30.99 -20.46 11.73
N CYS A 17 30.26 -21.33 11.04
CA CYS A 17 30.34 -21.37 9.60
C CYS A 17 29.91 -19.99 9.16
N GLU A 18 30.86 -19.10 8.91
CA GLU A 18 30.69 -18.03 7.97
C GLU A 18 30.43 -18.70 6.63
N ASN A 19 29.17 -18.91 6.28
CA ASN A 19 28.79 -19.05 4.91
C ASN A 19 29.08 -17.70 4.28
N GLU A 20 30.30 -17.54 3.75
CA GLU A 20 30.67 -16.39 2.91
C GLU A 20 29.96 -16.41 1.53
N ASP A 21 28.77 -16.97 1.43
CA ASP A 21 27.85 -16.86 0.29
C ASP A 21 26.37 -16.74 0.73
N GLY A 22 26.14 -16.45 2.01
CA GLY A 22 24.87 -15.91 2.44
C GLY A 22 24.91 -14.39 2.24
N THR A 23 24.71 -13.90 1.01
CA THR A 23 23.90 -12.70 0.90
C THR A 23 22.67 -13.00 1.72
N ALA A 24 22.55 -12.37 2.91
CA ALA A 24 21.26 -12.17 3.52
C ALA A 24 20.37 -11.83 2.33
N ALA A 25 19.27 -12.54 2.13
CA ALA A 25 18.30 -12.10 1.15
C ALA A 25 18.04 -10.67 1.58
N GLU A 26 18.62 -9.72 0.84
CA GLU A 26 18.40 -8.32 1.11
C GLU A 26 16.89 -8.22 1.18
N ASP A 27 16.38 -7.56 2.22
CA ASP A 27 14.97 -7.31 2.37
C ASP A 27 14.54 -6.48 1.17
N SER A 28 14.31 -7.17 0.05
CA SER A 28 14.09 -6.60 -1.27
C SER A 28 12.60 -6.61 -1.55
N LEU A 29 12.07 -5.46 -1.86
CA LEU A 29 10.71 -5.33 -2.34
C LEU A 29 10.50 -5.95 -3.73
N VAL A 30 11.55 -6.15 -4.54
CA VAL A 30 11.40 -6.67 -5.91
C VAL A 30 10.57 -7.96 -5.93
N GLY A 31 9.52 -7.95 -6.73
CA GLY A 31 8.56 -9.04 -6.89
C GLY A 31 7.11 -8.56 -6.85
N THR A 32 6.20 -9.53 -6.83
CA THR A 32 4.75 -9.28 -6.75
C THR A 32 4.26 -9.47 -5.32
N TRP A 33 3.46 -8.54 -4.85
CA TRP A 33 2.91 -8.49 -3.51
C TRP A 33 1.40 -8.27 -3.58
N ASN A 34 0.63 -9.02 -2.79
CA ASN A 34 -0.73 -8.63 -2.48
C ASN A 34 -0.68 -7.61 -1.35
N PHE A 35 -1.42 -6.53 -1.46
CA PHE A 35 -1.55 -5.58 -0.36
C PHE A 35 -2.99 -5.48 0.14
N VAL A 36 -3.12 -5.18 1.42
CA VAL A 36 -4.37 -4.86 2.10
C VAL A 36 -4.14 -3.59 2.90
N ALA A 37 -4.98 -2.59 2.70
CA ALA A 37 -5.01 -1.35 3.46
C ALA A 37 -6.22 -1.38 4.41
N THR A 38 -5.96 -1.16 5.69
CA THR A 38 -6.97 -1.22 6.75
C THR A 38 -6.92 0.07 7.55
N GLU A 39 -8.06 0.75 7.65
CA GLU A 39 -8.23 1.93 8.50
C GLU A 39 -8.52 1.52 9.94
N TYR A 40 -7.87 2.17 10.86
CA TYR A 40 -8.03 2.02 12.30
C TYR A 40 -8.24 3.39 12.96
N ASP A 41 -8.50 3.39 14.26
CA ASP A 41 -8.31 4.60 15.06
C ASP A 41 -6.83 5.03 15.08
N THR A 42 -6.57 6.20 15.62
CA THR A 42 -5.21 6.79 15.68
C THR A 42 -4.17 5.96 16.43
N THR A 43 -4.58 4.85 17.06
CA THR A 43 -3.66 3.92 17.74
C THR A 43 -3.14 2.82 16.82
N CYS A 44 -3.64 2.75 15.58
CA CYS A 44 -3.32 1.73 14.56
C CYS A 44 -3.60 0.29 15.06
N THR A 45 -4.56 0.12 15.95
CA THR A 45 -4.89 -1.18 16.57
C THR A 45 -6.38 -1.31 16.84
N GLY A 46 -6.85 -2.53 17.03
CA GLY A 46 -8.24 -2.81 17.37
C GLY A 46 -9.03 -3.41 16.20
N ASP A 47 -10.30 -3.06 16.10
CA ASP A 47 -11.17 -3.47 14.99
C ASP A 47 -10.99 -2.45 13.87
N GLY A 48 -10.27 -2.83 12.82
CA GLY A 48 -10.07 -2.01 11.61
C GLY A 48 -11.02 -2.40 10.50
N GLU A 49 -11.22 -1.49 9.57
CA GLU A 49 -12.00 -1.70 8.35
C GLU A 49 -11.07 -1.72 7.12
N VAL A 50 -11.15 -2.80 6.34
CA VAL A 50 -10.42 -2.90 5.07
C VAL A 50 -11.09 -1.98 4.07
N PHE A 51 -10.33 -1.02 3.52
CA PHE A 51 -10.85 -0.08 2.53
C PHE A 51 -10.22 -0.24 1.15
N PHE A 52 -9.01 -0.83 1.08
CA PHE A 52 -8.36 -1.13 -0.18
C PHE A 52 -7.68 -2.50 -0.17
N GLU A 53 -7.78 -3.19 -1.30
CA GLU A 53 -7.02 -4.40 -1.61
C GLU A 53 -6.49 -4.32 -3.06
N GLY A 54 -5.37 -4.98 -3.31
CA GLY A 54 -4.82 -5.01 -4.65
C GLY A 54 -3.47 -5.70 -4.73
N THR A 55 -2.73 -5.37 -5.79
CA THR A 55 -1.39 -5.89 -6.02
C THR A 55 -0.39 -4.75 -6.23
N MET A 56 0.81 -4.95 -5.70
CA MET A 56 1.99 -4.12 -5.98
C MET A 56 3.06 -4.97 -6.66
N VAL A 57 3.55 -4.51 -7.78
CA VAL A 57 4.66 -5.14 -8.48
C VAL A 57 5.84 -4.20 -8.43
N PHE A 58 6.89 -4.59 -7.72
CA PHE A 58 8.15 -3.86 -7.67
C PHE A 58 9.14 -4.49 -8.64
N ASP A 59 9.67 -3.72 -9.57
CA ASP A 59 10.86 -4.07 -10.35
C ASP A 59 12.09 -3.32 -9.78
N ASP A 60 13.17 -3.19 -10.54
CA ASP A 60 14.39 -2.55 -10.05
C ASP A 60 14.26 -1.03 -9.84
N GLU A 61 13.28 -0.38 -10.47
CA GLU A 61 13.14 1.09 -10.50
C GLU A 61 11.70 1.55 -10.26
N ASN A 62 10.70 0.68 -10.53
CA ASN A 62 9.30 1.07 -10.52
C ASN A 62 8.48 0.22 -9.56
N VAL A 63 7.44 0.82 -9.03
CA VAL A 63 6.33 0.15 -8.40
C VAL A 63 5.07 0.38 -9.22
N THR A 64 4.40 -0.71 -9.59
CA THR A 64 3.08 -0.66 -10.21
C THR A 64 2.06 -1.12 -9.19
N VAL A 65 1.17 -0.24 -8.82
CA VAL A 65 0.05 -0.51 -7.92
C VAL A 65 -1.17 -0.77 -8.78
N THR A 66 -1.85 -1.89 -8.57
CA THR A 66 -3.12 -2.19 -9.21
C THR A 66 -4.17 -2.34 -8.12
N MET A 67 -5.18 -1.47 -8.16
CA MET A 67 -6.33 -1.46 -7.26
C MET A 67 -7.54 -1.99 -8.02
N GLU A 68 -8.37 -2.80 -7.37
CA GLU A 68 -9.57 -3.36 -7.94
C GLU A 68 -10.80 -2.85 -7.17
N LEU A 69 -11.78 -2.37 -7.90
CA LEU A 69 -13.08 -1.99 -7.38
C LEU A 69 -14.10 -3.02 -7.85
N GLY A 70 -14.52 -3.91 -6.96
CA GLY A 70 -15.57 -4.88 -7.22
C GLY A 70 -16.95 -4.23 -7.32
N PHE A 71 -17.86 -4.82 -8.07
CA PHE A 71 -19.24 -4.31 -8.21
C PHE A 71 -20.02 -4.34 -6.88
N ASP A 72 -19.70 -5.27 -5.99
CA ASP A 72 -20.27 -5.37 -4.65
C ASP A 72 -19.85 -4.17 -3.78
N SER A 73 -18.55 -3.83 -3.76
CA SER A 73 -18.03 -2.65 -3.05
C SER A 73 -18.63 -1.37 -3.61
N PHE A 74 -18.63 -1.22 -4.94
CA PHE A 74 -19.29 -0.07 -5.59
C PHE A 74 -20.76 0.05 -5.21
N CYS A 75 -21.49 -1.08 -5.12
CA CYS A 75 -22.89 -1.08 -4.72
C CYS A 75 -23.08 -0.58 -3.29
N LEU A 76 -22.16 -0.94 -2.37
CA LEU A 76 -22.17 -0.45 -0.99
C LEU A 76 -21.85 1.03 -0.90
N ASP A 77 -20.88 1.52 -1.65
CA ASP A 77 -20.45 2.92 -1.67
C ASP A 77 -21.59 3.89 -2.10
N VAL A 78 -22.53 3.39 -2.88
CA VAL A 78 -23.72 4.18 -3.29
C VAL A 78 -24.96 3.90 -2.42
N ASP A 79 -24.78 3.41 -1.18
CA ASP A 79 -25.84 3.03 -0.26
C ASP A 79 -26.83 2.04 -0.88
N GLY A 80 -26.34 1.17 -1.75
CA GLY A 80 -27.14 0.19 -2.48
C GLY A 80 -27.21 -1.16 -1.77
N SER A 81 -27.98 -2.04 -2.37
CA SER A 81 -28.04 -3.45 -2.00
C SER A 81 -28.00 -4.33 -3.24
N LEU A 82 -27.11 -5.32 -3.25
CA LEU A 82 -27.01 -6.28 -4.34
C LEU A 82 -28.32 -7.06 -4.51
N VAL A 83 -28.79 -7.11 -5.74
CA VAL A 83 -29.90 -7.99 -6.18
C VAL A 83 -29.32 -9.31 -6.69
N ASP A 84 -28.22 -9.23 -7.43
CA ASP A 84 -27.39 -10.31 -7.93
C ASP A 84 -25.98 -9.79 -8.24
N ASP A 85 -25.06 -10.63 -8.71
CA ASP A 85 -23.66 -10.31 -9.00
C ASP A 85 -23.46 -9.19 -10.04
N THR A 86 -24.52 -8.75 -10.70
CA THR A 86 -24.48 -7.74 -11.79
C THR A 86 -25.48 -6.62 -11.64
N THR A 87 -26.28 -6.63 -10.57
CA THR A 87 -27.37 -5.66 -10.36
C THR A 87 -27.41 -5.18 -8.93
N CYS A 88 -27.36 -3.87 -8.76
CA CYS A 88 -27.44 -3.15 -7.49
C CYS A 88 -28.69 -2.26 -7.48
N ASN A 89 -29.46 -2.31 -6.41
CA ASN A 89 -30.58 -1.40 -6.19
C ASN A 89 -30.15 -0.29 -5.21
N SER A 90 -29.99 0.91 -5.70
CA SER A 90 -29.57 2.08 -4.93
C SER A 90 -30.64 3.16 -4.90
N TYR A 91 -30.38 4.23 -4.14
CA TYR A 91 -31.23 5.43 -4.14
C TYR A 91 -31.38 6.06 -5.55
N TYR A 92 -30.36 5.92 -6.41
CA TYR A 92 -30.34 6.42 -7.78
C TYR A 92 -31.04 5.50 -8.78
N GLY A 93 -31.55 4.35 -8.35
CA GLY A 93 -32.19 3.33 -9.17
C GLY A 93 -31.37 2.05 -9.29
N ASN A 94 -31.72 1.24 -10.28
CA ASN A 94 -30.94 0.01 -10.54
C ASN A 94 -29.67 0.35 -11.30
N LEU A 95 -28.54 0.08 -10.68
CA LEU A 95 -27.22 0.15 -11.28
C LEU A 95 -26.82 -1.28 -11.73
N THR A 96 -26.09 -1.35 -12.82
CA THR A 96 -25.62 -2.62 -13.37
C THR A 96 -24.12 -2.62 -13.52
N LEU A 97 -23.50 -3.82 -13.51
CA LEU A 97 -22.08 -3.98 -13.78
C LEU A 97 -21.66 -3.33 -15.12
N SER A 98 -22.54 -3.38 -16.14
CA SER A 98 -22.28 -2.70 -17.42
C SER A 98 -22.19 -1.16 -17.29
N MET A 99 -23.00 -0.57 -16.40
CA MET A 99 -22.93 0.88 -16.11
C MET A 99 -21.64 1.22 -15.37
N LEU A 100 -21.22 0.39 -14.41
CA LEU A 100 -19.92 0.54 -13.75
C LEU A 100 -18.78 0.47 -14.78
N HIS A 101 -18.79 -0.49 -15.70
CA HIS A 101 -17.77 -0.59 -16.75
C HIS A 101 -17.71 0.65 -17.65
N GLU A 102 -18.87 1.27 -17.97
CA GLU A 102 -18.90 2.53 -18.73
C GLU A 102 -18.24 3.67 -17.93
N MET A 103 -18.56 3.78 -16.64
CA MET A 103 -17.93 4.78 -15.75
C MET A 103 -16.42 4.56 -15.62
N CYS A 104 -15.97 3.33 -15.44
CA CYS A 104 -14.54 2.99 -15.35
C CYS A 104 -13.77 3.41 -16.60
N LEU A 105 -14.34 3.17 -17.79
CA LEU A 105 -13.71 3.57 -19.04
C LEU A 105 -13.66 5.09 -19.22
N GLU A 106 -14.66 5.83 -18.70
CA GLU A 106 -14.67 7.30 -18.71
C GLU A 106 -13.57 7.87 -17.79
N GLU A 107 -13.30 7.21 -16.66
CA GLU A 107 -12.24 7.58 -15.71
C GLU A 107 -10.86 7.00 -16.07
N GLY A 108 -10.74 6.30 -17.20
CA GLY A 108 -9.46 5.74 -17.67
C GLY A 108 -9.06 4.42 -17.03
N MET A 109 -9.93 3.82 -16.22
CA MET A 109 -9.74 2.50 -15.63
C MET A 109 -10.02 1.39 -16.63
N THR A 110 -9.62 0.16 -16.29
CA THR A 110 -9.87 -1.05 -17.09
C THR A 110 -11.04 -1.83 -16.49
N ALA A 111 -12.05 -2.18 -17.31
CA ALA A 111 -13.12 -3.07 -16.89
C ALA A 111 -12.58 -4.49 -16.66
N THR A 112 -12.99 -5.12 -15.56
CA THR A 112 -12.70 -6.51 -15.19
C THR A 112 -13.96 -7.36 -15.26
N ASP A 113 -13.88 -8.67 -14.96
CA ASP A 113 -15.05 -9.56 -15.02
C ASP A 113 -16.14 -9.17 -13.99
N ASP A 114 -15.74 -8.56 -12.88
CA ASP A 114 -16.59 -8.24 -11.72
C ASP A 114 -16.54 -6.77 -11.27
N GLY A 115 -15.85 -5.90 -12.03
CA GLY A 115 -15.71 -4.50 -11.65
C GLY A 115 -14.74 -3.73 -12.54
N CYS A 116 -13.84 -2.99 -11.91
CA CYS A 116 -12.81 -2.17 -12.56
C CYS A 116 -11.47 -2.36 -11.89
N ALA A 117 -10.41 -2.11 -12.65
CA ALA A 117 -9.05 -2.03 -12.11
C ALA A 117 -8.38 -0.74 -12.59
N GLU A 118 -7.69 -0.08 -11.68
CA GLU A 118 -6.77 1.01 -11.99
C GLU A 118 -5.35 0.55 -11.73
N SER A 119 -4.43 0.93 -12.62
CA SER A 119 -3.01 0.62 -12.46
C SER A 119 -2.19 1.89 -12.59
N LEU A 120 -1.46 2.23 -11.52
CA LEU A 120 -0.55 3.35 -11.46
C LEU A 120 0.89 2.84 -11.38
N THR A 121 1.78 3.46 -12.14
CA THR A 121 3.20 3.10 -12.13
C THR A 121 4.04 4.31 -11.77
N ASN A 122 4.76 4.19 -10.66
CA ASN A 122 5.62 5.23 -10.11
C ASN A 122 7.05 4.70 -9.96
N THR A 123 8.03 5.59 -9.93
CA THR A 123 9.39 5.19 -9.58
C THR A 123 9.54 5.13 -8.06
N TYR A 124 10.41 4.25 -7.58
CA TYR A 124 10.68 4.16 -6.14
C TYR A 124 12.16 4.03 -5.83
N THR A 125 12.51 4.32 -4.59
CA THR A 125 13.83 4.05 -4.02
C THR A 125 13.65 3.51 -2.60
N LEU A 126 14.31 2.42 -2.27
CA LEU A 126 14.34 1.85 -0.91
C LEU A 126 15.70 2.11 -0.28
N ASN A 127 15.72 2.90 0.82
CA ASN A 127 16.92 3.18 1.59
C ASN A 127 16.50 3.62 3.01
N GLU A 128 16.50 2.74 3.98
CA GLU A 128 15.92 2.91 5.33
C GLU A 128 14.40 3.14 5.30
N SER A 129 13.91 4.02 4.44
CA SER A 129 12.50 4.27 4.15
C SER A 129 12.21 3.98 2.66
N LEU A 130 10.95 3.76 2.33
CA LEU A 130 10.47 3.67 0.96
C LEU A 130 10.08 5.07 0.48
N TYR A 131 10.66 5.49 -0.62
CA TYR A 131 10.36 6.76 -1.29
C TYR A 131 9.65 6.43 -2.60
N ILE A 132 8.44 6.93 -2.79
CA ILE A 132 7.64 6.75 -4.02
C ILE A 132 7.53 8.11 -4.70
N ASN A 133 7.99 8.22 -5.94
CA ASN A 133 7.88 9.44 -6.71
C ASN A 133 6.62 9.35 -7.59
N ASN A 134 5.63 10.11 -7.22
CA ASN A 134 4.35 10.19 -7.90
C ASN A 134 4.39 11.26 -8.99
N VAL A 135 3.70 11.00 -10.10
CA VAL A 135 3.46 11.98 -11.16
C VAL A 135 1.97 11.94 -11.50
N GLU A 136 1.28 12.97 -11.14
CA GLU A 136 -0.17 13.06 -11.33
C GLU A 136 -0.54 14.25 -12.21
N ASN A 137 -1.62 14.10 -12.98
CA ASN A 137 -2.14 15.13 -13.86
C ASN A 137 -3.40 15.77 -13.26
N GLY A 138 -3.68 17.00 -13.70
CA GLY A 138 -4.92 17.71 -13.32
C GLY A 138 -4.75 18.67 -12.15
N TYR A 139 -3.59 18.72 -11.53
CA TYR A 139 -3.28 19.70 -10.49
C TYR A 139 -3.13 21.11 -11.05
N SER A 140 -3.53 22.10 -10.28
CA SER A 140 -3.05 23.48 -10.46
C SER A 140 -1.68 23.62 -9.79
N ALA A 141 -0.90 24.64 -10.19
CA ALA A 141 0.37 24.93 -9.56
C ALA A 141 0.25 25.16 -8.04
N ALA A 142 -0.85 25.77 -7.59
CA ALA A 142 -1.09 26.05 -6.18
C ALA A 142 -1.37 24.76 -5.37
N GLU A 143 -2.16 23.86 -5.89
CA GLU A 143 -2.44 22.56 -5.27
C GLU A 143 -1.16 21.73 -5.16
N CYS A 144 -0.41 21.60 -6.27
CA CYS A 144 0.83 20.85 -6.28
C CYS A 144 1.88 21.36 -5.28
N GLU A 145 2.06 22.69 -5.19
CA GLU A 145 3.09 23.28 -4.31
C GLU A 145 2.65 23.36 -2.83
N LEU A 146 1.36 23.57 -2.57
CA LEU A 146 0.86 23.82 -1.22
C LEU A 146 0.36 22.55 -0.51
N GLU A 147 -0.27 21.65 -1.24
CA GLU A 147 -0.87 20.43 -0.67
C GLU A 147 0.14 19.28 -0.70
N GLU A 148 0.82 19.08 -1.84
CA GLU A 148 1.75 17.96 -1.99
C GLU A 148 3.22 18.34 -1.75
N GLY A 149 3.54 19.63 -1.64
CA GLY A 149 4.93 20.09 -1.60
C GLY A 149 5.73 19.72 -2.85
N GLY A 150 5.02 19.49 -3.95
CA GLY A 150 5.54 18.96 -5.20
C GLY A 150 6.08 20.02 -6.15
N ILE A 151 6.50 19.57 -7.32
CA ILE A 151 6.99 20.38 -8.41
C ILE A 151 5.98 20.34 -9.56
N TYR A 152 5.38 21.49 -9.85
CA TYR A 152 4.42 21.61 -10.94
C TYR A 152 5.09 21.81 -12.29
N SER A 153 4.61 21.09 -13.31
CA SER A 153 5.02 21.22 -14.71
C SER A 153 3.88 21.87 -15.54
N GLU A 154 4.12 23.10 -16.05
CA GLU A 154 3.15 23.79 -16.89
C GLU A 154 2.96 23.13 -18.26
N SER A 155 3.90 22.32 -18.73
CA SER A 155 3.88 21.76 -20.08
C SER A 155 2.82 20.69 -20.28
N ASP A 156 2.47 19.96 -19.21
CA ASP A 156 1.53 18.85 -19.21
C ASP A 156 0.54 18.89 -18.03
N SER A 157 0.59 19.98 -17.24
CA SER A 157 -0.23 20.17 -16.05
C SER A 157 -0.08 19.03 -15.03
N SER A 158 1.16 18.52 -14.88
CA SER A 158 1.47 17.46 -13.93
C SER A 158 2.10 18.00 -12.65
N CYS A 159 1.85 17.30 -11.56
CA CYS A 159 2.49 17.47 -10.26
C CYS A 159 3.42 16.28 -10.01
N THR A 160 4.70 16.55 -9.65
CA THR A 160 5.62 15.52 -9.19
C THR A 160 5.92 15.73 -7.72
N TYR A 161 5.64 14.73 -6.90
CA TYR A 161 5.90 14.74 -5.46
C TYR A 161 6.43 13.39 -4.99
N THR A 162 6.97 13.35 -3.77
CA THR A 162 7.58 12.13 -3.22
C THR A 162 6.95 11.80 -1.88
N ASP A 163 6.30 10.64 -1.81
CA ASP A 163 5.88 10.06 -0.56
C ASP A 163 7.04 9.33 0.11
N THR A 164 7.14 9.49 1.41
CA THR A 164 8.14 8.83 2.23
C THR A 164 7.46 7.95 3.25
N VAL A 165 7.71 6.67 3.17
CA VAL A 165 7.05 5.65 3.99
C VAL A 165 8.08 4.90 4.82
N ASP A 166 7.85 4.84 6.12
CA ASP A 166 8.66 4.03 7.04
C ASP A 166 8.19 2.56 6.99
N ILE A 167 8.83 1.80 6.10
CA ILE A 167 8.46 0.41 5.83
C ILE A 167 9.27 -0.57 6.67
N THR A 168 8.60 -1.60 7.18
CA THR A 168 9.25 -2.76 7.82
C THR A 168 9.09 -3.98 6.93
N ILE A 169 10.20 -4.61 6.54
CA ILE A 169 10.21 -5.82 5.72
C ILE A 169 10.68 -6.99 6.60
N ASP A 170 9.88 -8.06 6.66
CA ASP A 170 10.21 -9.31 7.36
C ASP A 170 9.92 -10.52 6.44
N GLY A 171 10.92 -10.90 5.68
CA GLY A 171 10.85 -12.00 4.73
C GLY A 171 9.83 -11.78 3.62
N SER A 172 8.68 -12.43 3.70
CA SER A 172 7.60 -12.34 2.72
C SER A 172 6.50 -11.35 3.10
N THR A 173 6.70 -10.56 4.14
CA THR A 173 5.75 -9.56 4.61
C THR A 173 6.40 -8.19 4.66
N ALA A 174 5.73 -7.17 4.19
CA ALA A 174 6.14 -5.79 4.38
C ALA A 174 4.96 -4.99 4.95
N THR A 175 5.25 -4.07 5.87
CA THR A 175 4.21 -3.29 6.55
C THR A 175 4.65 -1.85 6.73
N TRP A 176 3.70 -0.92 6.63
CA TRP A 176 3.84 0.44 7.10
C TRP A 176 2.50 0.97 7.60
N ASN A 177 2.53 2.10 8.25
CA ASN A 177 1.33 2.81 8.70
C ASN A 177 1.47 4.31 8.45
N GLU A 178 0.34 4.94 8.18
CA GLU A 178 0.18 6.38 7.99
C GLU A 178 -0.86 6.87 8.97
N ILE A 179 -0.52 7.92 9.75
CA ILE A 179 -1.43 8.48 10.74
C ILE A 179 -1.86 9.86 10.27
N TYR A 180 -3.15 10.00 10.04
CA TYR A 180 -3.77 11.28 9.76
C TYR A 180 -4.34 11.89 11.04
N ILE A 181 -3.95 13.12 11.34
CA ILE A 181 -4.46 13.88 12.48
C ILE A 181 -5.19 15.11 11.96
N ASP A 182 -6.49 15.14 12.16
CA ASP A 182 -7.27 16.35 11.95
C ASP A 182 -7.28 17.18 13.24
N GLU A 183 -6.64 18.35 13.19
CA GLU A 183 -6.53 19.24 14.37
C GLU A 183 -7.86 19.95 14.68
N ASP A 184 -8.71 20.16 13.66
CA ASP A 184 -10.00 20.84 13.79
C ASP A 184 -11.12 19.87 14.19
N TYR A 185 -11.00 18.61 13.74
CA TYR A 185 -11.96 17.51 13.98
C TYR A 185 -11.22 16.24 14.42
N PRO A 186 -10.75 16.18 15.70
CA PRO A 186 -9.94 15.05 16.17
C PRO A 186 -10.64 13.67 16.07
N GLU A 187 -11.98 13.66 16.02
CA GLU A 187 -12.78 12.47 15.78
C GLU A 187 -12.66 11.88 14.37
N ASP A 188 -12.21 12.69 13.42
CA ASP A 188 -11.98 12.29 12.02
C ASP A 188 -10.52 11.86 11.78
N SER A 189 -9.72 11.81 12.85
CA SER A 189 -8.34 11.33 12.79
C SER A 189 -8.30 9.80 12.75
N TYR A 190 -7.44 9.24 11.90
CA TYR A 190 -7.34 7.79 11.68
C TYR A 190 -5.90 7.32 11.44
N CYS A 191 -5.72 6.02 11.35
CA CYS A 191 -4.47 5.37 10.99
C CYS A 191 -4.71 4.30 9.93
N ASP A 192 -4.06 4.45 8.81
CA ASP A 192 -4.03 3.44 7.77
C ASP A 192 -2.85 2.50 7.97
N VAL A 193 -3.12 1.22 7.95
CA VAL A 193 -2.12 0.16 8.05
C VAL A 193 -2.11 -0.62 6.75
N PHE A 194 -0.97 -0.62 6.10
CA PHE A 194 -0.73 -1.35 4.86
C PHE A 194 0.06 -2.63 5.15
N VAL A 195 -0.45 -3.75 4.70
CA VAL A 195 0.19 -5.06 4.84
C VAL A 195 0.38 -5.66 3.45
N LEU A 196 1.64 -5.91 3.09
CA LEU A 196 2.01 -6.57 1.85
C LEU A 196 2.42 -8.01 2.14
N THR A 197 1.97 -8.94 1.31
CA THR A 197 2.38 -10.34 1.36
C THR A 197 2.93 -10.76 -0.01
N LYS A 198 4.18 -11.21 -0.04
CA LYS A 198 4.86 -11.62 -1.27
C LYS A 198 4.21 -12.88 -1.84
N GLN A 199 3.95 -12.87 -3.15
CA GLN A 199 3.41 -14.02 -3.89
C GLN A 199 4.49 -15.07 -4.21
#